data_aa40da2a635f552ef24c346b8ada8004
#
_entry.id   aa40da2a635f552ef24c346b8ada8004
#
_cell.length_a   1.000
_cell.length_b   1.000
_cell.length_c   1.000
_cell.angle_alpha   90.00
_cell.angle_beta   90.00
_cell.angle_gamma   90.00
#
_symmetry.space_group_name_H-M   'P 1'
#
loop_
_entity.id
_entity.type
_entity.pdbx_description
1 polymer ?
#
loop_
_entity_poly.entity_id
_entity_poly.type
_entity_poly.pdbx_seq_one_letter_code
_entity_poly.pdbx_strand_id
1 'polypeptide(L)'
;MIVAATSVLAQSQPSTYRETIAGTLVSFEMVLVPGSATQPSFYMGRTEVTWDLYDVYALGLDADAPKPAGLDAIGRPSNPYGAPDYGWGHAGYAAISVTRHAAESFTKWLSLKTGREYRLPTDAEWQHAATLAWQGKTADEVAWHAGNAGMVTHPVSRKAPDALGLFDLFGNAGEWVMTPGDTRVIRGGTYRSGPDTIGPTARAEQDETWNERDPQLPKSQWWLSDGPFVGFRVVQGSRVQGSGPGVQGSEGEKR
;
A
#
# COMPACT_ATOMS: atom_id res chain seq x y z
N MET A 1 -8.63 24.83 -47.72
CA MET A 1 -8.20 23.68 -46.90
C MET A 1 -8.64 23.96 -45.46
N ILE A 2 -9.66 23.29 -44.99
CA ILE A 2 -10.15 23.40 -43.61
C ILE A 2 -9.51 22.24 -42.83
N VAL A 3 -8.59 22.57 -41.94
CA VAL A 3 -8.01 21.58 -41.01
C VAL A 3 -9.00 21.42 -39.85
N ALA A 4 -9.70 20.27 -39.81
CA ALA A 4 -10.55 19.93 -38.69
C ALA A 4 -9.65 19.53 -37.50
N ALA A 5 -9.65 20.37 -36.46
CA ALA A 5 -9.04 20.02 -35.18
C ALA A 5 -9.92 18.97 -34.47
N THR A 6 -9.48 17.74 -34.47
CA THR A 6 -10.11 16.66 -33.67
C THR A 6 -9.76 16.89 -32.21
N SER A 7 -10.68 17.45 -31.44
CA SER A 7 -10.55 17.51 -29.98
C SER A 7 -10.70 16.09 -29.40
N VAL A 8 -9.58 15.50 -28.98
CA VAL A 8 -9.60 14.29 -28.18
C VAL A 8 -10.16 14.64 -26.81
N LEU A 9 -11.38 14.23 -26.54
CA LEU A 9 -11.98 14.31 -25.21
C LEU A 9 -11.13 13.47 -24.27
N ALA A 10 -10.41 14.12 -23.36
CA ALA A 10 -9.73 13.46 -22.27
C ALA A 10 -10.81 12.78 -21.41
N GLN A 11 -10.86 11.43 -21.46
CA GLN A 11 -11.70 10.66 -20.54
C GLN A 11 -11.24 10.96 -19.11
N SER A 12 -12.13 11.48 -18.27
CA SER A 12 -11.85 11.67 -16.85
C SER A 12 -11.57 10.30 -16.22
N GLN A 13 -10.47 10.20 -15.47
CA GLN A 13 -10.15 8.97 -14.73
C GLN A 13 -11.24 8.74 -13.68
N PRO A 14 -11.67 7.47 -13.44
CA PRO A 14 -12.65 7.18 -12.41
C PRO A 14 -12.10 7.58 -11.03
N SER A 15 -12.96 8.08 -10.17
CA SER A 15 -12.58 8.45 -8.80
C SER A 15 -12.18 7.23 -7.95
N THR A 16 -12.69 6.04 -8.31
CA THR A 16 -12.34 4.76 -7.68
C THR A 16 -12.33 3.66 -8.73
N TYR A 17 -11.53 2.62 -8.49
CA TYR A 17 -11.63 1.36 -9.23
C TYR A 17 -11.36 0.18 -8.31
N ARG A 18 -11.85 -1.00 -8.74
CA ARG A 18 -11.61 -2.27 -8.04
C ARG A 18 -10.61 -3.10 -8.83
N GLU A 19 -9.60 -3.59 -8.13
CA GLU A 19 -8.64 -4.57 -8.65
C GLU A 19 -8.99 -5.95 -8.11
N THR A 20 -8.92 -6.98 -8.96
CA THR A 20 -9.18 -8.37 -8.57
C THR A 20 -7.94 -9.20 -8.89
N ILE A 21 -7.52 -10.03 -7.95
CA ILE A 21 -6.35 -10.90 -8.14
C ILE A 21 -6.77 -12.13 -8.93
N ALA A 22 -6.24 -12.26 -10.14
CA ALA A 22 -6.54 -13.38 -11.03
C ALA A 22 -6.28 -14.74 -10.36
N GLY A 23 -7.25 -15.65 -10.48
CA GLY A 23 -7.23 -16.97 -9.84
C GLY A 23 -7.71 -17.00 -8.41
N THR A 24 -8.26 -15.89 -7.90
CA THR A 24 -8.82 -15.79 -6.54
C THR A 24 -10.13 -15.02 -6.54
N LEU A 25 -10.81 -15.00 -5.39
CA LEU A 25 -11.96 -14.13 -5.13
C LEU A 25 -11.54 -12.81 -4.46
N VAL A 26 -10.25 -12.61 -4.23
CA VAL A 26 -9.72 -11.46 -3.51
C VAL A 26 -9.69 -10.24 -4.43
N SER A 27 -10.23 -9.14 -3.93
CA SER A 27 -10.21 -7.85 -4.61
C SER A 27 -10.00 -6.72 -3.59
N PHE A 28 -9.50 -5.58 -4.07
CA PHE A 28 -9.33 -4.37 -3.26
C PHE A 28 -9.68 -3.12 -4.08
N GLU A 29 -9.94 -2.03 -3.40
CA GLU A 29 -10.33 -0.78 -4.04
C GLU A 29 -9.20 0.25 -3.99
N MET A 30 -9.11 1.03 -5.05
CA MET A 30 -8.18 2.14 -5.20
C MET A 30 -8.96 3.45 -5.36
N VAL A 31 -8.54 4.49 -4.67
CA VAL A 31 -9.15 5.83 -4.68
C VAL A 31 -8.18 6.81 -5.34
N LEU A 32 -8.70 7.64 -6.24
CA LEU A 32 -7.91 8.70 -6.87
C LEU A 32 -7.61 9.81 -5.86
N VAL A 33 -6.35 10.04 -5.59
CA VAL A 33 -5.85 11.20 -4.87
C VAL A 33 -5.60 12.31 -5.89
N PRO A 34 -6.30 13.45 -5.79
CA PRO A 34 -6.09 14.56 -6.70
C PRO A 34 -4.67 15.09 -6.62
N GLY A 35 -4.10 15.46 -7.75
CA GLY A 35 -2.78 16.09 -7.79
C GLY A 35 -2.79 17.56 -7.33
N SER A 36 -1.62 18.12 -7.24
CA SER A 36 -1.37 19.54 -6.99
C SER A 36 -0.38 20.09 -8.04
N ALA A 37 0.05 21.33 -7.88
CA ALA A 37 1.08 21.90 -8.75
C ALA A 37 2.42 21.13 -8.71
N THR A 38 2.71 20.46 -7.59
CA THR A 38 3.99 19.76 -7.35
C THR A 38 3.86 18.25 -7.25
N GLN A 39 2.64 17.72 -7.14
CA GLN A 39 2.37 16.31 -6.99
C GLN A 39 1.37 15.86 -8.06
N PRO A 40 1.76 14.98 -9.00
CA PRO A 40 0.80 14.36 -9.91
C PRO A 40 -0.30 13.60 -9.16
N SER A 41 -1.49 13.49 -9.77
CA SER A 41 -2.53 12.61 -9.24
C SER A 41 -2.08 11.14 -9.28
N PHE A 42 -2.54 10.35 -8.32
CA PHE A 42 -2.24 8.92 -8.22
C PHE A 42 -3.40 8.19 -7.55
N TYR A 43 -3.44 6.88 -7.68
CA TYR A 43 -4.38 6.06 -6.94
C TYR A 43 -3.73 5.52 -5.66
N MET A 44 -4.49 5.51 -4.57
CA MET A 44 -4.09 4.96 -3.28
C MET A 44 -5.08 3.86 -2.87
N GLY A 45 -4.60 2.78 -2.28
CA GLY A 45 -5.43 1.73 -1.71
C GLY A 45 -6.45 2.33 -0.74
N ARG A 46 -7.73 1.96 -0.89
CA ARG A 46 -8.80 2.50 -0.04
C ARG A 46 -8.60 2.18 1.43
N THR A 47 -7.97 1.04 1.71
CA THR A 47 -7.57 0.57 3.03
C THR A 47 -6.09 0.23 3.05
N GLU A 48 -5.56 -0.10 4.21
CA GLU A 48 -4.33 -0.88 4.34
C GLU A 48 -4.45 -2.19 3.55
N VAL A 49 -3.33 -2.79 3.15
CA VAL A 49 -3.32 -4.16 2.62
C VAL A 49 -3.78 -5.11 3.71
N THR A 50 -4.83 -5.88 3.43
CA THR A 50 -5.39 -6.84 4.40
C THR A 50 -4.67 -8.19 4.34
N TRP A 51 -4.82 -8.99 5.39
CA TRP A 51 -4.35 -10.38 5.38
C TRP A 51 -4.93 -11.19 4.23
N ASP A 52 -6.24 -10.99 3.89
CA ASP A 52 -6.85 -11.68 2.76
C ASP A 52 -6.07 -11.46 1.47
N LEU A 53 -5.57 -10.25 1.25
CA LEU A 53 -4.78 -9.92 0.06
C LEU A 53 -3.32 -10.34 0.19
N TYR A 54 -2.72 -10.15 1.38
CA TYR A 54 -1.32 -10.49 1.62
C TYR A 54 -1.06 -12.00 1.57
N ASP A 55 -2.00 -12.81 2.06
CA ASP A 55 -1.91 -14.27 2.07
C ASP A 55 -1.91 -14.87 0.67
N VAL A 56 -2.60 -14.26 -0.29
CA VAL A 56 -2.50 -14.69 -1.69
C VAL A 56 -1.04 -14.69 -2.15
N TYR A 57 -0.30 -13.64 -1.79
CA TYR A 57 1.13 -13.56 -2.06
C TYR A 57 1.94 -14.49 -1.16
N ALA A 58 1.79 -14.37 0.15
CA ALA A 58 2.66 -15.05 1.12
C ALA A 58 2.53 -16.57 1.06
N LEU A 59 1.31 -17.09 0.90
CA LEU A 59 1.00 -18.51 0.90
C LEU A 59 0.83 -19.10 -0.51
N GLY A 60 0.89 -18.26 -1.56
CA GLY A 60 0.75 -18.73 -2.94
C GLY A 60 -0.64 -19.24 -3.30
N LEU A 61 -1.68 -18.61 -2.76
CA LEU A 61 -3.07 -19.04 -2.95
C LEU A 61 -3.61 -18.77 -4.38
N ASP A 62 -2.75 -18.24 -5.27
CA ASP A 62 -2.99 -17.99 -6.68
C ASP A 62 -2.31 -19.02 -7.60
N ALA A 63 -1.96 -20.19 -7.08
CA ALA A 63 -1.15 -21.21 -7.77
C ALA A 63 -1.78 -21.71 -9.08
N ASP A 64 -3.11 -21.76 -9.15
CA ASP A 64 -3.87 -22.24 -10.33
C ASP A 64 -4.04 -21.16 -11.41
N ALA A 65 -3.66 -19.91 -11.14
CA ALA A 65 -3.73 -18.82 -12.12
C ALA A 65 -2.52 -18.83 -13.06
N PRO A 66 -2.67 -18.32 -14.29
CA PRO A 66 -1.53 -18.10 -15.18
C PRO A 66 -0.45 -17.25 -14.48
N LYS A 67 0.79 -17.72 -14.56
CA LYS A 67 1.94 -17.01 -13.94
C LYS A 67 2.57 -16.07 -14.97
N PRO A 68 2.55 -14.76 -14.73
CA PRO A 68 3.32 -13.82 -15.54
C PRO A 68 4.82 -14.13 -15.50
N ALA A 69 5.53 -13.77 -16.57
CA ALA A 69 6.98 -13.91 -16.61
C ALA A 69 7.64 -13.15 -15.46
N GLY A 70 8.60 -13.78 -14.81
CA GLY A 70 9.34 -13.18 -13.68
C GLY A 70 8.64 -13.29 -12.32
N LEU A 71 7.40 -13.80 -12.24
CA LEU A 71 6.70 -13.93 -10.96
C LEU A 71 7.45 -14.85 -9.98
N ASP A 72 8.02 -15.95 -10.47
CA ASP A 72 8.75 -16.91 -9.64
C ASP A 72 10.09 -16.36 -9.11
N ALA A 73 10.58 -15.24 -9.68
CA ALA A 73 11.75 -14.54 -9.17
C ALA A 73 11.45 -13.62 -7.97
N ILE A 74 10.19 -13.37 -7.69
CA ILE A 74 9.79 -12.60 -6.51
C ILE A 74 9.83 -13.50 -5.28
N GLY A 75 10.70 -13.16 -4.32
CA GLY A 75 10.77 -13.85 -3.05
C GLY A 75 9.45 -13.81 -2.29
N ARG A 76 9.11 -14.89 -1.61
CA ARG A 76 7.94 -14.98 -0.74
C ARG A 76 8.38 -15.05 0.72
N PRO A 77 7.57 -14.59 1.67
CA PRO A 77 7.90 -14.69 3.08
C PRO A 77 8.14 -16.12 3.53
N SER A 78 9.17 -16.30 4.35
CA SER A 78 9.30 -17.53 5.15
C SER A 78 8.20 -17.59 6.20
N ASN A 79 7.96 -18.76 6.79
CA ASN A 79 7.03 -18.86 7.91
C ASN A 79 7.46 -17.93 9.04
N PRO A 80 6.53 -17.16 9.63
CA PRO A 80 6.84 -16.32 10.77
C PRO A 80 7.18 -17.17 12.00
N TYR A 81 7.99 -16.63 12.91
CA TYR A 81 8.35 -17.32 14.16
C TYR A 81 7.15 -17.52 15.10
N GLY A 82 6.16 -16.64 15.05
CA GLY A 82 4.92 -16.73 15.82
C GLY A 82 3.72 -16.33 14.96
N ALA A 83 2.57 -16.13 15.56
CA ALA A 83 1.41 -15.62 14.85
C ALA A 83 1.62 -14.13 14.51
N PRO A 84 1.78 -13.75 13.23
CA PRO A 84 2.09 -12.39 12.87
C PRO A 84 0.91 -11.43 13.07
N ASP A 85 -0.31 -11.96 13.20
CA ASP A 85 -1.54 -11.24 13.53
C ASP A 85 -1.81 -11.11 15.03
N TYR A 86 -0.91 -11.66 15.85
CA TYR A 86 -1.00 -11.67 17.33
C TYR A 86 -2.31 -12.26 17.87
N GLY A 87 -3.10 -12.97 17.05
CA GLY A 87 -4.40 -13.49 17.41
C GLY A 87 -5.50 -12.42 17.56
N TRP A 88 -5.24 -11.20 17.09
CA TRP A 88 -6.24 -10.11 17.17
C TRP A 88 -7.31 -10.21 16.10
N GLY A 89 -7.01 -10.90 15.01
CA GLY A 89 -7.88 -11.16 13.86
C GLY A 89 -7.11 -11.21 12.58
N HIS A 90 -7.65 -11.93 11.61
CA HIS A 90 -6.98 -12.18 10.32
C HIS A 90 -7.81 -11.68 9.14
N ALA A 91 -8.91 -12.34 8.80
CA ALA A 91 -9.77 -11.92 7.70
C ALA A 91 -10.33 -10.52 7.91
N GLY A 92 -10.11 -9.63 6.94
CA GLY A 92 -10.53 -8.24 6.99
C GLY A 92 -9.69 -7.33 7.88
N TYR A 93 -8.59 -7.80 8.45
CA TYR A 93 -7.63 -7.00 9.21
C TYR A 93 -6.44 -6.59 8.35
N ALA A 94 -5.79 -5.48 8.70
CA ALA A 94 -4.52 -5.08 8.08
C ALA A 94 -3.46 -6.17 8.29
N ALA A 95 -2.69 -6.47 7.25
CA ALA A 95 -1.49 -7.30 7.36
C ALA A 95 -0.41 -6.52 8.13
N ILE A 96 -0.12 -6.97 9.33
CA ILE A 96 0.80 -6.33 10.27
C ILE A 96 2.06 -7.14 10.49
N SER A 97 3.01 -6.60 11.24
CA SER A 97 4.30 -7.26 11.53
C SER A 97 5.17 -7.49 10.29
N VAL A 98 4.88 -6.84 9.19
CA VAL A 98 5.62 -6.97 7.92
C VAL A 98 6.78 -5.98 7.88
N THR A 99 7.95 -6.43 7.40
CA THR A 99 9.06 -5.51 7.15
C THR A 99 8.80 -4.66 5.91
N ARG A 100 9.54 -3.55 5.75
CA ARG A 100 9.52 -2.77 4.51
C ARG A 100 9.90 -3.64 3.29
N HIS A 101 10.90 -4.52 3.43
CA HIS A 101 11.30 -5.46 2.37
C HIS A 101 10.14 -6.38 1.94
N ALA A 102 9.38 -6.91 2.91
CA ALA A 102 8.21 -7.75 2.63
C ALA A 102 7.12 -6.98 1.88
N ALA A 103 6.84 -5.75 2.31
CA ALA A 103 5.88 -4.87 1.65
C ALA A 103 6.30 -4.51 0.22
N GLU A 104 7.58 -4.18 -0.02
CA GLU A 104 8.12 -3.92 -1.35
C GLU A 104 8.08 -5.16 -2.26
N SER A 105 8.37 -6.34 -1.71
CA SER A 105 8.28 -7.61 -2.45
C SER A 105 6.83 -7.93 -2.83
N PHE A 106 5.88 -7.70 -1.92
CA PHE A 106 4.46 -7.79 -2.21
C PHE A 106 4.05 -6.86 -3.36
N THR A 107 4.48 -5.60 -3.37
CA THR A 107 4.10 -4.66 -4.44
C THR A 107 4.65 -5.07 -5.81
N LYS A 108 5.86 -5.65 -5.86
CA LYS A 108 6.43 -6.22 -7.08
C LYS A 108 5.60 -7.40 -7.59
N TRP A 109 5.23 -8.32 -6.68
CA TRP A 109 4.33 -9.43 -7.01
C TRP A 109 2.98 -8.92 -7.52
N LEU A 110 2.36 -7.97 -6.83
CA LEU A 110 1.08 -7.39 -7.21
C LEU A 110 1.14 -6.74 -8.60
N SER A 111 2.23 -6.05 -8.89
CA SER A 111 2.45 -5.42 -10.20
C SER A 111 2.50 -6.44 -11.32
N LEU A 112 3.23 -7.54 -11.15
CA LEU A 112 3.29 -8.61 -12.14
C LEU A 112 1.93 -9.30 -12.30
N LYS A 113 1.21 -9.56 -11.21
CA LYS A 113 -0.10 -10.23 -11.25
C LYS A 113 -1.17 -9.43 -11.97
N THR A 114 -1.14 -8.11 -11.84
CA THR A 114 -2.19 -7.24 -12.36
C THR A 114 -1.81 -6.55 -13.68
N GLY A 115 -0.53 -6.57 -14.05
CA GLY A 115 -0.01 -5.81 -15.19
C GLY A 115 -0.06 -4.29 -14.98
N ARG A 116 -0.20 -3.82 -13.73
CA ARG A 116 -0.19 -2.42 -13.32
C ARG A 116 1.00 -2.17 -12.41
N GLU A 117 1.50 -0.94 -12.36
CA GLU A 117 2.63 -0.60 -11.51
C GLU A 117 2.15 -0.22 -10.10
N TYR A 118 2.25 -1.13 -9.16
CA TYR A 118 2.00 -0.91 -7.74
C TYR A 118 3.30 -0.75 -6.97
N ARG A 119 3.30 0.13 -5.98
CA ARG A 119 4.43 0.37 -5.08
C ARG A 119 3.96 0.92 -3.73
N LEU A 120 4.87 1.05 -2.78
CA LEU A 120 4.61 1.85 -1.59
C LEU A 120 4.49 3.33 -1.96
N PRO A 121 3.70 4.13 -1.24
CA PRO A 121 3.71 5.58 -1.41
C PRO A 121 5.07 6.15 -1.04
N THR A 122 5.51 7.19 -1.72
CA THR A 122 6.59 8.03 -1.22
C THR A 122 6.10 8.80 0.02
N ASP A 123 7.02 9.24 0.87
CA ASP A 123 6.70 10.07 2.04
C ASP A 123 5.91 11.33 1.63
N ALA A 124 6.27 11.95 0.49
CA ALA A 124 5.58 13.12 -0.05
C ALA A 124 4.16 12.79 -0.56
N GLU A 125 3.94 11.67 -1.24
CA GLU A 125 2.62 11.24 -1.70
C GLU A 125 1.71 10.93 -0.52
N TRP A 126 2.23 10.21 0.46
CA TRP A 126 1.48 9.91 1.68
C TRP A 126 1.08 11.19 2.40
N GLN A 127 2.03 12.12 2.60
CA GLN A 127 1.79 13.43 3.22
C GLN A 127 0.75 14.26 2.47
N HIS A 128 0.81 14.25 1.13
CA HIS A 128 -0.15 14.95 0.28
C HIS A 128 -1.56 14.38 0.46
N ALA A 129 -1.72 13.05 0.36
CA ALA A 129 -3.00 12.37 0.59
C ALA A 129 -3.53 12.66 2.00
N ALA A 130 -2.70 12.52 3.02
CA ALA A 130 -3.07 12.74 4.41
C ALA A 130 -3.54 14.18 4.68
N THR A 131 -2.90 15.17 4.06
CA THR A 131 -3.31 16.58 4.19
C THR A 131 -4.71 16.83 3.62
N LEU A 132 -5.04 16.20 2.49
CA LEU A 132 -6.37 16.28 1.89
C LEU A 132 -7.41 15.48 2.71
N ALA A 133 -7.02 14.28 3.15
CA ALA A 133 -7.86 13.35 3.90
C ALA A 133 -8.30 13.89 5.27
N TRP A 134 -7.43 14.67 5.93
CA TRP A 134 -7.67 15.19 7.29
C TRP A 134 -8.67 16.35 7.35
N GLN A 135 -9.06 16.93 6.22
CA GLN A 135 -9.90 18.12 6.18
C GLN A 135 -11.26 17.91 6.86
N GLY A 136 -11.52 18.69 7.92
CA GLY A 136 -12.78 18.63 8.67
C GLY A 136 -12.98 17.32 9.45
N LYS A 137 -11.92 16.57 9.76
CA LYS A 137 -11.98 15.30 10.48
C LYS A 137 -11.29 15.40 11.85
N THR A 138 -11.73 14.52 12.74
CA THR A 138 -11.11 14.31 14.06
C THR A 138 -10.55 12.88 14.15
N ALA A 139 -9.58 12.66 15.03
CA ALA A 139 -9.01 11.34 15.27
C ALA A 139 -10.09 10.31 15.67
N ASP A 140 -11.02 10.68 16.52
CA ASP A 140 -12.07 9.77 16.99
C ASP A 140 -13.00 9.30 15.87
N GLU A 141 -13.23 10.13 14.85
CA GLU A 141 -14.09 9.78 13.71
C GLU A 141 -13.43 8.78 12.78
N VAL A 142 -12.15 8.98 12.46
CA VAL A 142 -11.49 8.29 11.31
C VAL A 142 -10.37 7.34 11.72
N ALA A 143 -9.99 7.30 13.01
CA ALA A 143 -8.81 6.55 13.44
C ALA A 143 -9.07 5.61 14.61
N TRP A 144 -8.39 4.46 14.59
CA TRP A 144 -8.17 3.61 15.74
C TRP A 144 -6.88 4.06 16.44
N HIS A 145 -6.97 4.52 17.67
CA HIS A 145 -5.86 5.09 18.45
C HIS A 145 -5.90 4.60 19.91
N ALA A 146 -4.92 4.94 20.70
CA ALA A 146 -4.78 4.44 22.07
C ALA A 146 -6.02 4.67 22.95
N GLY A 147 -6.80 5.72 22.69
CA GLY A 147 -8.00 6.04 23.45
C GLY A 147 -9.24 5.19 23.09
N ASN A 148 -9.25 4.52 21.93
CA ASN A 148 -10.43 3.81 21.45
C ASN A 148 -10.16 2.41 20.86
N ALA A 149 -8.90 2.03 20.63
CA ALA A 149 -8.52 0.77 19.99
C ALA A 149 -8.35 -0.42 20.94
N GLY A 150 -8.35 -0.21 22.26
CA GLY A 150 -8.09 -1.31 23.21
C GLY A 150 -6.71 -1.95 23.08
N MET A 151 -5.73 -1.22 22.53
CA MET A 151 -4.34 -1.65 22.31
C MET A 151 -4.16 -2.80 21.31
N VAL A 152 -5.08 -2.94 20.35
CA VAL A 152 -5.03 -3.92 19.25
C VAL A 152 -5.42 -3.26 17.93
N THR A 153 -5.10 -3.90 16.81
CA THR A 153 -5.66 -3.50 15.50
C THR A 153 -7.12 -3.96 15.38
N HIS A 154 -7.84 -3.31 14.48
CA HIS A 154 -9.24 -3.60 14.18
C HIS A 154 -9.40 -3.96 12.70
N PRO A 155 -10.53 -4.61 12.32
CA PRO A 155 -10.84 -4.82 10.91
C PRO A 155 -10.87 -3.48 10.18
N VAL A 156 -10.34 -3.46 8.96
CA VAL A 156 -10.31 -2.25 8.14
C VAL A 156 -11.73 -1.73 7.85
N SER A 157 -11.87 -0.43 7.59
CA SER A 157 -13.13 0.23 7.24
C SER A 157 -14.22 0.18 8.32
N ARG A 158 -13.84 0.12 9.60
CA ARG A 158 -14.81 0.16 10.73
C ARG A 158 -14.99 1.55 11.30
N LYS A 159 -14.10 2.47 11.00
CA LYS A 159 -14.28 3.90 11.26
C LYS A 159 -14.94 4.60 10.05
N ALA A 160 -15.29 5.87 10.20
CA ALA A 160 -15.75 6.65 9.07
C ALA A 160 -14.64 6.85 8.03
N PRO A 161 -14.96 6.95 6.73
CA PRO A 161 -13.98 7.34 5.74
C PRO A 161 -13.51 8.78 5.97
N ASP A 162 -12.30 9.05 5.58
CA ASP A 162 -11.74 10.39 5.56
C ASP A 162 -12.34 11.27 4.44
N ALA A 163 -11.82 12.47 4.23
CA ALA A 163 -12.35 13.39 3.23
C ALA A 163 -12.11 12.94 1.78
N LEU A 164 -11.15 12.03 1.54
CA LEU A 164 -10.90 11.40 0.24
C LEU A 164 -11.71 10.11 0.02
N GLY A 165 -12.35 9.57 1.08
CA GLY A 165 -13.01 8.28 1.04
C GLY A 165 -12.08 7.10 1.33
N LEU A 166 -10.86 7.37 1.84
CA LEU A 166 -9.95 6.36 2.37
C LEU A 166 -10.35 5.98 3.79
N PHE A 167 -9.96 4.79 4.23
CA PHE A 167 -10.15 4.30 5.58
C PHE A 167 -8.80 4.01 6.23
N ASP A 168 -8.75 4.18 7.53
CA ASP A 168 -7.61 3.80 8.36
C ASP A 168 -6.26 4.37 7.90
N LEU A 169 -6.30 5.53 7.18
CA LEU A 169 -5.07 6.26 6.81
C LEU A 169 -4.38 6.82 8.06
N PHE A 170 -5.14 6.95 9.12
CA PHE A 170 -4.69 7.41 10.43
C PHE A 170 -4.99 6.34 11.48
N GLY A 171 -4.01 6.01 12.32
CA GLY A 171 -4.16 4.98 13.35
C GLY A 171 -4.14 3.56 12.80
N ASN A 172 -4.82 2.64 13.45
CA ASN A 172 -4.81 1.21 13.19
C ASN A 172 -3.38 0.67 13.03
N ALA A 173 -2.86 0.44 11.83
CA ALA A 173 -1.47 0.08 11.59
C ALA A 173 -0.73 1.23 10.88
N GLY A 174 0.47 1.59 11.38
CA GLY A 174 1.34 2.57 10.73
C GLY A 174 1.85 2.03 9.39
N GLU A 175 1.90 2.88 8.38
CA GLU A 175 2.11 2.49 6.99
C GLU A 175 3.51 2.78 6.49
N TRP A 176 4.20 1.77 5.95
CA TRP A 176 5.48 1.95 5.29
C TRP A 176 5.40 2.95 4.14
N VAL A 177 6.36 3.87 4.11
CA VAL A 177 6.57 4.79 2.99
C VAL A 177 7.98 4.67 2.43
N MET A 178 8.14 5.05 1.17
CA MET A 178 9.44 5.20 0.52
C MET A 178 10.03 6.56 0.87
N THR A 179 11.25 6.54 1.37
CA THR A 179 12.04 7.72 1.72
C THR A 179 13.35 7.75 0.92
N PRO A 180 13.95 8.91 0.69
CA PRO A 180 15.30 8.97 0.16
C PRO A 180 16.30 8.25 1.07
N GLY A 181 17.22 7.50 0.48
CA GLY A 181 18.18 6.69 1.23
C GLY A 181 17.54 5.43 1.83
N ASP A 182 18.13 4.93 2.92
CA ASP A 182 17.71 3.67 3.58
C ASP A 182 16.92 3.91 4.88
N THR A 183 16.47 5.11 5.13
CA THR A 183 15.64 5.41 6.30
C THR A 183 14.30 4.69 6.19
N ARG A 184 13.94 3.92 7.20
CA ARG A 184 12.69 3.14 7.23
C ARG A 184 11.68 3.85 8.08
N VAL A 185 10.60 4.31 7.46
CA VAL A 185 9.61 5.20 8.06
C VAL A 185 8.22 4.65 7.87
N ILE A 186 7.41 4.74 8.93
CA ILE A 186 5.96 4.59 8.87
C ILE A 186 5.26 5.91 9.11
N ARG A 187 4.05 6.03 8.58
CA ARG A 187 3.19 7.21 8.66
C ARG A 187 1.83 6.86 9.25
N GLY A 188 1.05 7.88 9.61
CA GLY A 188 -0.35 7.75 10.05
C GLY A 188 -0.55 7.61 11.54
N GLY A 189 0.49 7.26 12.28
CA GLY A 189 0.35 6.79 13.65
C GLY A 189 -0.19 5.36 13.69
N THR A 190 -0.55 4.86 14.86
CA THR A 190 -0.96 3.48 15.07
C THR A 190 -2.06 3.41 16.14
N TYR A 191 -2.64 2.25 16.35
CA TYR A 191 -3.55 2.00 17.48
C TYR A 191 -2.94 2.32 18.86
N ARG A 192 -1.60 2.47 18.95
CA ARG A 192 -0.87 2.84 20.19
C ARG A 192 -0.67 4.34 20.34
N SER A 193 -0.85 5.12 19.27
CA SER A 193 -0.61 6.57 19.27
C SER A 193 -1.74 7.28 19.98
N GLY A 194 -1.41 8.35 20.70
CA GLY A 194 -2.43 9.22 21.31
C GLY A 194 -3.24 9.98 20.24
N PRO A 195 -4.48 10.36 20.51
CA PRO A 195 -5.31 11.08 19.55
C PRO A 195 -4.67 12.40 19.07
N ASP A 196 -3.89 13.05 19.90
CA ASP A 196 -3.19 14.30 19.57
C ASP A 196 -1.93 14.10 18.72
N THR A 197 -1.47 12.85 18.58
CA THR A 197 -0.27 12.49 17.81
C THR A 197 -0.60 11.78 16.49
N ILE A 198 -1.88 11.46 16.26
CA ILE A 198 -2.38 10.92 15.00
C ILE A 198 -2.69 12.07 14.03
N GLY A 199 -2.39 11.87 12.76
CA GLY A 199 -2.71 12.86 11.74
C GLY A 199 -1.67 12.94 10.63
N PRO A 200 -1.78 13.94 9.76
CA PRO A 200 -0.89 14.07 8.59
C PRO A 200 0.59 14.14 8.90
N THR A 201 0.96 14.64 10.09
CA THR A 201 2.36 14.78 10.50
C THR A 201 2.90 13.59 11.28
N ALA A 202 2.04 12.62 11.63
CA ALA A 202 2.45 11.43 12.37
C ALA A 202 3.51 10.63 11.57
N ARG A 203 4.67 10.41 12.17
CA ARG A 203 5.83 9.78 11.56
C ARG A 203 6.66 9.08 12.62
N ALA A 204 7.10 7.86 12.34
CA ALA A 204 8.04 7.13 13.17
C ALA A 204 9.10 6.45 12.31
N GLU A 205 10.32 6.41 12.80
CA GLU A 205 11.43 5.69 12.17
C GLU A 205 11.58 4.33 12.83
N GLN A 206 11.86 3.31 12.02
CA GLN A 206 12.18 1.99 12.54
C GLN A 206 13.48 2.03 13.32
N ASP A 207 13.46 1.41 14.49
CA ASP A 207 14.64 1.13 15.31
C ASP A 207 14.77 -0.37 15.60
N GLU A 208 15.82 -0.73 16.32
CA GLU A 208 16.15 -2.13 16.62
C GLU A 208 15.08 -2.83 17.46
N THR A 209 14.32 -2.08 18.27
CA THR A 209 13.29 -2.63 19.17
C THR A 209 12.12 -3.24 18.42
N TRP A 210 11.89 -2.88 17.15
CA TRP A 210 10.79 -3.44 16.35
C TRP A 210 11.01 -4.89 15.95
N ASN A 211 12.23 -5.40 16.11
CA ASN A 211 12.57 -6.79 15.83
C ASN A 211 13.53 -7.40 16.86
N GLU A 212 13.40 -7.01 18.13
CA GLU A 212 14.31 -7.40 19.20
C GLU A 212 14.18 -8.90 19.54
N ARG A 213 12.95 -9.40 19.66
CA ARG A 213 12.63 -10.79 20.06
C ARG A 213 12.82 -11.81 18.94
N ASP A 214 13.10 -11.42 17.70
CA ASP A 214 13.41 -12.37 16.63
C ASP A 214 14.67 -13.15 16.99
N PRO A 215 14.60 -14.50 17.17
CA PRO A 215 15.76 -15.29 17.56
C PRO A 215 16.72 -15.57 16.41
N GLN A 216 16.37 -15.24 15.17
CA GLN A 216 17.16 -15.52 13.99
C GLN A 216 18.38 -14.58 13.89
N LEU A 217 19.49 -15.10 13.36
CA LEU A 217 20.68 -14.33 13.00
C LEU A 217 21.12 -14.74 11.59
N PRO A 218 21.03 -13.83 10.59
CA PRO A 218 20.49 -12.47 10.68
C PRO A 218 18.99 -12.45 10.95
N LYS A 219 18.47 -11.35 11.51
CA LYS A 219 17.06 -11.13 11.74
C LYS A 219 16.22 -11.33 10.47
N SER A 220 14.97 -11.75 10.63
CA SER A 220 14.08 -11.96 9.51
C SER A 220 13.99 -10.73 8.59
N GLN A 221 14.15 -10.95 7.30
CA GLN A 221 13.89 -9.89 6.32
C GLN A 221 12.39 -9.70 6.00
N TRP A 222 11.53 -10.60 6.51
CA TRP A 222 10.10 -10.63 6.20
C TRP A 222 9.22 -10.12 7.32
N TRP A 223 9.59 -10.39 8.57
CA TRP A 223 8.76 -10.20 9.73
C TRP A 223 9.44 -9.35 10.80
N LEU A 224 8.62 -8.57 11.49
CA LEU A 224 9.00 -7.81 12.67
C LEU A 224 8.39 -8.48 13.90
N SER A 225 9.21 -9.09 14.73
CA SER A 225 8.74 -9.81 15.93
C SER A 225 8.06 -8.90 16.97
N ASP A 226 8.38 -7.61 16.94
CA ASP A 226 7.92 -6.61 17.90
C ASP A 226 7.20 -5.42 17.24
N GLY A 227 6.86 -5.57 15.94
CA GLY A 227 6.18 -4.58 15.14
C GLY A 227 4.71 -4.85 14.82
N PRO A 228 3.85 -5.26 15.80
CA PRO A 228 2.44 -5.57 15.51
C PRO A 228 1.61 -4.33 15.14
N PHE A 229 2.23 -3.18 15.14
CA PHE A 229 1.65 -1.88 14.80
C PHE A 229 2.06 -1.39 13.40
N VAL A 230 2.75 -2.23 12.62
CA VAL A 230 3.30 -1.86 11.30
C VAL A 230 2.62 -2.67 10.21
N GLY A 231 2.01 -1.98 9.29
CA GLY A 231 1.43 -2.49 8.05
C GLY A 231 1.86 -1.65 6.85
N PHE A 232 1.07 -1.64 5.81
CA PHE A 232 1.34 -0.83 4.62
C PHE A 232 0.11 -0.69 3.75
N ARG A 233 0.16 0.28 2.87
CA ARG A 233 -0.83 0.54 1.82
C ARG A 233 -0.10 0.65 0.47
N VAL A 234 -0.80 0.41 -0.65
CA VAL A 234 -0.22 0.51 -1.99
C VAL A 234 -0.70 1.76 -2.70
N VAL A 235 0.14 2.27 -3.61
CA VAL A 235 -0.23 3.29 -4.57
C VAL A 235 0.04 2.81 -5.99
N GLN A 236 -0.65 3.43 -6.94
CA GLN A 236 -0.46 3.27 -8.37
C GLN A 236 -0.43 4.66 -9.03
N GLY A 237 0.58 4.94 -9.83
CA GLY A 237 0.62 6.20 -10.61
C GLY A 237 -0.58 6.30 -11.54
N SER A 238 -1.16 7.50 -11.68
CA SER A 238 -2.17 7.72 -12.70
C SER A 238 -1.51 7.57 -14.08
N ARG A 239 -2.12 6.80 -14.99
CA ARG A 239 -1.62 6.70 -16.37
C ARG A 239 -1.65 8.09 -17.01
N VAL A 240 -0.49 8.67 -17.27
CA VAL A 240 -0.38 9.73 -18.24
C VAL A 240 -0.63 9.06 -19.60
N GLN A 241 -1.76 9.36 -20.25
CA GLN A 241 -2.01 8.93 -21.63
C GLN A 241 -0.90 9.52 -22.52
N GLY A 242 0.04 8.68 -22.97
CA GLY A 242 1.05 9.13 -23.92
C GLY A 242 2.34 8.33 -24.06
N SER A 243 2.56 7.27 -23.31
CA SER A 243 3.74 6.40 -23.51
C SER A 243 3.34 4.96 -23.84
N GLY A 244 2.89 4.74 -25.06
CA GLY A 244 2.92 3.42 -25.65
C GLY A 244 4.38 2.96 -25.80
N PRO A 245 4.70 1.65 -25.69
CA PRO A 245 6.04 1.17 -25.96
C PRO A 245 6.38 1.49 -27.41
N GLY A 246 7.38 2.34 -27.62
CA GLY A 246 7.95 2.60 -28.92
C GLY A 246 8.51 1.30 -29.48
N VAL A 247 7.84 0.72 -30.46
CA VAL A 247 8.40 -0.33 -31.30
C VAL A 247 9.52 0.32 -32.11
N GLN A 248 10.76 0.17 -31.66
CA GLN A 248 11.91 0.46 -32.53
C GLN A 248 11.97 -0.67 -33.57
N GLY A 249 11.46 -0.37 -34.75
CA GLY A 249 11.71 -1.17 -35.93
C GLY A 249 13.18 -1.11 -36.28
N SER A 250 13.89 -2.22 -36.16
CA SER A 250 15.21 -2.39 -36.75
C SER A 250 15.04 -2.54 -38.26
N GLU A 251 15.26 -1.47 -39.01
CA GLU A 251 15.49 -1.57 -40.45
C GLU A 251 16.81 -2.32 -40.68
N GLY A 252 16.68 -3.46 -41.32
CA GLY A 252 17.82 -4.22 -41.77
C GLY A 252 18.52 -3.50 -42.91
N GLU A 253 19.80 -3.23 -42.75
CA GLU A 253 20.67 -2.83 -43.83
C GLU A 253 21.28 -4.06 -44.47
N LYS A 254 20.85 -4.32 -45.71
CA LYS A 254 21.52 -5.25 -46.62
C LYS A 254 22.75 -4.59 -47.19
N ARG A 255 23.92 -5.16 -46.99
CA ARG A 255 24.98 -5.29 -48.00
C ARG A 255 25.87 -6.47 -47.72
#